data_2f3637e54cc7b8ecf05af4b026b00027
#
_entry.id   2f3637e54cc7b8ecf05af4b026b00027
#
_cell.length_a   1.000
_cell.length_b   1.000
_cell.length_c   1.000
_cell.angle_alpha   90.00
_cell.angle_beta   90.00
_cell.angle_gamma   90.00
#
_symmetry.space_group_name_H-M   'P 1'
#
loop_
_entity.id
_entity.type
_entity.pdbx_description
1 polymer ?
#
loop_
_entity_poly.entity_id
_entity_poly.type
_entity_poly.pdbx_seq_one_letter_code
_entity_poly.pdbx_strand_id
1 'polypeptide(L)'
;MFDYAQAFSRNLGWITEAEQLRLRYATVAIGGMGGVGGHHLLALARMGVGNFRIADFDHFEIANFNRQSGATLATLNLSKCDTMADMALAINPTAKIEVFRQGLSDTVLDDFLRGADVYIDGLDFFAFDIREKTFAACSKLRVPAITAAPLGMGSAWLCFMPGEMDFETYFRWDNHRDSEKALRFLVGLAPSLMHRYLADTRRLNL
;
A
#
# COMPACT_ATOMS: atom_id res chain seq x y z
N MET A 1 6.82 28.82 -9.40
CA MET A 1 6.77 28.34 -7.99
C MET A 1 5.57 27.42 -7.90
N PHE A 2 5.66 26.25 -7.24
CA PHE A 2 4.53 25.33 -7.08
C PHE A 2 3.49 25.93 -6.12
N ASP A 3 2.25 25.98 -6.55
CA ASP A 3 1.11 26.43 -5.76
C ASP A 3 0.21 25.23 -5.44
N TYR A 4 0.18 24.82 -4.17
CA TYR A 4 -0.59 23.68 -3.69
C TYR A 4 -2.10 23.86 -3.92
N ALA A 5 -2.64 25.05 -3.64
CA ALA A 5 -4.08 25.31 -3.79
C ALA A 5 -4.51 25.20 -5.26
N GLN A 6 -3.71 25.73 -6.17
CA GLN A 6 -3.95 25.64 -7.61
C GLN A 6 -3.80 24.19 -8.10
N ALA A 7 -2.75 23.48 -7.66
CA ALA A 7 -2.47 22.12 -8.11
C ALA A 7 -3.60 21.13 -7.77
N PHE A 8 -4.21 21.28 -6.60
CA PHE A 8 -5.25 20.39 -6.11
C PHE A 8 -6.66 20.99 -6.11
N SER A 9 -6.85 22.12 -6.79
CA SER A 9 -8.13 22.84 -6.87
C SER A 9 -9.30 22.00 -7.44
N ARG A 10 -8.99 21.01 -8.29
CA ARG A 10 -10.01 20.13 -8.90
C ARG A 10 -10.53 19.04 -7.95
N ASN A 11 -9.94 18.88 -6.77
CA ASN A 11 -10.50 18.04 -5.72
C ASN A 11 -11.71 18.71 -5.04
N LEU A 12 -11.74 20.07 -5.04
CA LEU A 12 -12.80 20.83 -4.39
C LEU A 12 -14.14 20.62 -5.13
N GLY A 13 -15.16 20.36 -4.35
CA GLY A 13 -16.48 19.95 -4.84
C GLY A 13 -16.73 18.46 -4.64
N TRP A 14 -15.67 17.62 -4.68
CA TRP A 14 -15.70 16.22 -4.21
C TRP A 14 -15.38 16.15 -2.72
N ILE A 15 -14.44 16.97 -2.29
CA ILE A 15 -14.10 17.19 -0.88
C ILE A 15 -14.14 18.69 -0.58
N THR A 16 -14.27 19.03 0.70
CA THR A 16 -14.24 20.41 1.19
C THR A 16 -12.80 20.95 1.29
N GLU A 17 -12.62 22.26 1.42
CA GLU A 17 -11.34 22.88 1.68
C GLU A 17 -10.70 22.36 3.00
N ALA A 18 -11.54 22.14 4.02
CA ALA A 18 -11.06 21.61 5.30
C ALA A 18 -10.54 20.17 5.17
N GLU A 19 -11.19 19.33 4.36
CA GLU A 19 -10.73 17.97 4.06
C GLU A 19 -9.46 17.99 3.21
N GLN A 20 -9.37 18.89 2.22
CA GLN A 20 -8.14 19.07 1.44
C GLN A 20 -6.96 19.49 2.34
N LEU A 21 -7.21 20.34 3.32
CA LEU A 21 -6.21 20.74 4.30
C LEU A 21 -5.79 19.56 5.21
N ARG A 22 -6.74 18.71 5.60
CA ARG A 22 -6.45 17.47 6.33
C ARG A 22 -5.56 16.53 5.52
N LEU A 23 -5.83 16.32 4.21
CA LEU A 23 -4.98 15.55 3.33
C LEU A 23 -3.56 16.10 3.26
N ARG A 24 -3.39 17.43 3.20
CA ARG A 24 -2.09 18.09 3.17
C ARG A 24 -1.22 17.75 4.39
N TYR A 25 -1.83 17.54 5.55
CA TYR A 25 -1.11 17.22 6.79
C TYR A 25 -1.15 15.73 7.14
N ALA A 26 -1.94 14.94 6.44
CA ALA A 26 -2.02 13.51 6.67
C ALA A 26 -0.69 12.81 6.40
N THR A 27 -0.41 11.78 7.20
CA THR A 27 0.72 10.87 7.05
C THR A 27 0.22 9.50 6.66
N VAL A 28 0.60 9.02 5.47
CA VAL A 28 0.25 7.70 4.96
C VAL A 28 1.49 6.80 4.95
N ALA A 29 1.41 5.67 5.64
CA ALA A 29 2.43 4.63 5.61
C ALA A 29 2.07 3.57 4.57
N ILE A 30 2.98 3.23 3.64
CA ILE A 30 2.74 2.27 2.56
C ILE A 30 3.85 1.22 2.56
N GLY A 31 3.50 -0.03 2.85
CA GLY A 31 4.42 -1.17 2.78
C GLY A 31 4.36 -1.81 1.39
N GLY A 32 5.51 -1.88 0.70
CA GLY A 32 5.63 -2.38 -0.67
C GLY A 32 5.39 -1.29 -1.73
N MET A 33 6.35 -1.13 -2.66
CA MET A 33 6.30 -0.16 -3.77
C MET A 33 6.12 -0.85 -5.14
N GLY A 34 5.47 -1.99 -5.13
CA GLY A 34 5.12 -2.75 -6.33
C GLY A 34 3.87 -2.26 -7.04
N GLY A 35 3.12 -3.21 -7.64
CA GLY A 35 1.92 -2.90 -8.44
C GLY A 35 0.77 -2.28 -7.66
N VAL A 36 0.61 -2.59 -6.37
CA VAL A 36 -0.44 -2.04 -5.51
C VAL A 36 0.06 -0.75 -4.84
N GLY A 37 1.11 -0.84 -4.00
CA GLY A 37 1.56 0.29 -3.20
C GLY A 37 2.06 1.47 -4.02
N GLY A 38 2.78 1.22 -5.13
CA GLY A 38 3.22 2.27 -6.02
C GLY A 38 2.07 3.08 -6.63
N HIS A 39 0.99 2.41 -7.05
CA HIS A 39 -0.20 3.12 -7.55
C HIS A 39 -0.91 3.91 -6.46
N HIS A 40 -1.01 3.36 -5.24
CA HIS A 40 -1.57 4.09 -4.11
C HIS A 40 -0.76 5.35 -3.79
N LEU A 41 0.57 5.27 -3.75
CA LEU A 41 1.43 6.42 -3.52
C LEU A 41 1.17 7.54 -4.53
N LEU A 42 1.18 7.21 -5.83
CA LEU A 42 0.98 8.22 -6.88
C LEU A 42 -0.44 8.79 -6.89
N ALA A 43 -1.46 7.97 -6.62
CA ALA A 43 -2.83 8.44 -6.51
C ALA A 43 -3.01 9.41 -5.33
N LEU A 44 -2.49 9.06 -4.16
CA LEU A 44 -2.59 9.89 -2.97
C LEU A 44 -1.75 11.18 -3.09
N ALA A 45 -0.58 11.13 -3.73
CA ALA A 45 0.19 12.33 -4.06
C ALA A 45 -0.61 13.28 -4.96
N ARG A 46 -1.40 12.76 -5.94
CA ARG A 46 -2.30 13.56 -6.79
C ARG A 46 -3.54 14.08 -6.04
N MET A 47 -3.92 13.44 -4.95
CA MET A 47 -4.96 13.99 -4.05
C MET A 47 -4.43 15.07 -3.10
N GLY A 48 -3.11 15.29 -3.08
CA GLY A 48 -2.48 16.31 -2.24
C GLY A 48 -2.10 15.85 -0.83
N VAL A 49 -2.00 14.53 -0.59
CA VAL A 49 -1.43 14.02 0.66
C VAL A 49 -0.02 14.56 0.84
N GLY A 50 0.26 15.05 2.05
CA GLY A 50 1.49 15.80 2.29
C GLY A 50 2.62 15.01 2.95
N ASN A 51 2.34 13.87 3.59
CA ASN A 51 3.41 13.09 4.21
C ASN A 51 3.24 11.61 3.91
N PHE A 52 4.35 10.96 3.56
CA PHE A 52 4.40 9.53 3.28
C PHE A 52 5.57 8.88 4.00
N ARG A 53 5.36 7.64 4.42
CA ARG A 53 6.40 6.68 4.76
C ARG A 53 6.26 5.49 3.83
N ILE A 54 7.31 5.17 3.10
CA ILE A 54 7.28 4.09 2.11
C ILE A 54 8.40 3.09 2.40
N ALA A 55 8.10 1.80 2.25
CA ALA A 55 9.03 0.72 2.55
C ALA A 55 9.03 -0.31 1.44
N ASP A 56 10.20 -0.59 0.87
CA ASP A 56 10.46 -1.66 -0.08
C ASP A 56 11.97 -1.85 -0.19
N PHE A 57 12.44 -3.08 -0.33
CA PHE A 57 13.87 -3.40 -0.50
C PHE A 57 14.24 -3.78 -1.93
N ASP A 58 13.25 -3.92 -2.82
CA ASP A 58 13.44 -4.39 -4.18
C ASP A 58 13.92 -3.30 -5.15
N HIS A 59 14.37 -3.79 -6.30
CA HIS A 59 14.69 -3.00 -7.48
C HIS A 59 13.74 -3.35 -8.62
N PHE A 60 13.58 -2.44 -9.58
CA PHE A 60 12.74 -2.70 -10.74
C PHE A 60 13.38 -3.70 -11.68
N GLU A 61 12.57 -4.64 -12.15
CA GLU A 61 12.92 -5.68 -13.11
C GLU A 61 12.00 -5.63 -14.33
N ILE A 62 12.41 -6.26 -15.46
CA ILE A 62 11.59 -6.34 -16.67
C ILE A 62 10.23 -6.99 -16.39
N ALA A 63 10.19 -8.01 -15.52
CA ALA A 63 8.97 -8.69 -15.14
C ALA A 63 7.94 -7.79 -14.42
N ASN A 64 8.34 -6.58 -14.00
CA ASN A 64 7.46 -5.62 -13.34
C ASN A 64 6.71 -4.69 -14.32
N PHE A 65 7.13 -4.61 -15.59
CA PHE A 65 6.64 -3.64 -16.58
C PHE A 65 5.13 -3.71 -16.81
N ASN A 66 4.54 -4.88 -16.68
CA ASN A 66 3.11 -5.09 -16.93
C ASN A 66 2.18 -4.47 -15.89
N ARG A 67 2.70 -4.12 -14.68
CA ARG A 67 1.82 -3.72 -13.55
C ARG A 67 2.40 -2.68 -12.59
N GLN A 68 3.69 -2.38 -12.63
CA GLN A 68 4.33 -1.44 -11.70
C GLN A 68 4.62 -0.13 -12.40
N SER A 69 3.97 0.96 -11.97
CA SER A 69 4.03 2.26 -12.63
C SER A 69 5.42 2.89 -12.69
N GLY A 70 6.31 2.52 -11.76
CA GLY A 70 7.71 2.97 -11.76
C GLY A 70 8.63 2.15 -12.67
N ALA A 71 8.18 1.00 -13.20
CA ALA A 71 8.99 0.09 -13.99
C ALA A 71 9.04 0.55 -15.44
N THR A 72 10.20 1.03 -15.88
CA THR A 72 10.50 1.47 -17.25
C THR A 72 11.94 1.06 -17.64
N LEU A 73 12.30 1.17 -18.89
CA LEU A 73 13.70 0.95 -19.32
C LEU A 73 14.69 1.88 -18.59
N ALA A 74 14.27 3.10 -18.28
CA ALA A 74 15.11 4.09 -17.60
C ALA A 74 15.29 3.79 -16.11
N THR A 75 14.37 3.02 -15.49
CA THR A 75 14.38 2.72 -14.06
C THR A 75 14.79 1.27 -13.76
N LEU A 76 15.12 0.50 -14.77
CA LEU A 76 15.59 -0.89 -14.63
C LEU A 76 16.78 -0.96 -13.68
N ASN A 77 16.72 -1.87 -12.71
CA ASN A 77 17.71 -2.05 -11.62
C ASN A 77 17.82 -0.88 -10.62
N LEU A 78 16.97 0.14 -10.71
CA LEU A 78 16.89 1.18 -9.68
C LEU A 78 16.00 0.73 -8.52
N SER A 79 16.27 1.28 -7.33
CA SER A 79 15.47 1.07 -6.12
C SER A 79 14.00 1.45 -6.38
N LYS A 80 13.06 0.56 -6.03
CA LYS A 80 11.62 0.87 -6.14
C LYS A 80 11.25 2.06 -5.27
N CYS A 81 11.71 2.08 -4.02
CA CYS A 81 11.40 3.17 -3.09
C CYS A 81 11.88 4.53 -3.60
N ASP A 82 13.15 4.62 -4.03
CA ASP A 82 13.70 5.91 -4.45
C ASP A 82 13.02 6.40 -5.73
N THR A 83 12.83 5.53 -6.71
CA THR A 83 12.12 5.87 -7.95
C THR A 83 10.69 6.34 -7.68
N MET A 84 9.96 5.64 -6.81
CA MET A 84 8.59 5.98 -6.50
C MET A 84 8.48 7.27 -5.68
N ALA A 85 9.46 7.54 -4.79
CA ALA A 85 9.56 8.80 -4.07
C ALA A 85 9.77 9.97 -5.04
N ASP A 86 10.71 9.85 -5.98
CA ASP A 86 10.97 10.87 -7.00
C ASP A 86 9.73 11.16 -7.86
N MET A 87 9.02 10.11 -8.28
CA MET A 87 7.78 10.26 -9.05
C MET A 87 6.68 10.97 -8.24
N ALA A 88 6.54 10.66 -6.96
CA ALA A 88 5.57 11.32 -6.07
C ALA A 88 5.94 12.79 -5.83
N LEU A 89 7.22 13.09 -5.62
CA LEU A 89 7.73 14.47 -5.49
C LEU A 89 7.60 15.27 -6.78
N ALA A 90 7.71 14.64 -7.95
CA ALA A 90 7.43 15.30 -9.22
C ALA A 90 5.95 15.71 -9.37
N ILE A 91 5.03 15.04 -8.66
CA ILE A 91 3.60 15.38 -8.61
C ILE A 91 3.33 16.44 -7.54
N ASN A 92 3.82 16.19 -6.33
CA ASN A 92 3.64 17.08 -5.17
C ASN A 92 5.01 17.40 -4.55
N PRO A 93 5.71 18.41 -5.04
CA PRO A 93 7.05 18.76 -4.54
C PRO A 93 7.06 19.30 -3.11
N THR A 94 5.89 19.54 -2.51
CA THR A 94 5.76 19.92 -1.10
C THR A 94 5.56 18.74 -0.17
N ALA A 95 5.41 17.52 -0.69
CA ALA A 95 5.30 16.32 0.11
C ALA A 95 6.62 15.99 0.82
N LYS A 96 6.48 15.39 2.00
CA LYS A 96 7.62 14.82 2.75
C LYS A 96 7.53 13.32 2.64
N ILE A 97 8.59 12.68 2.16
CA ILE A 97 8.63 11.24 1.98
C ILE A 97 9.81 10.65 2.75
N GLU A 98 9.50 9.85 3.74
CA GLU A 98 10.47 9.06 4.50
C GLU A 98 10.58 7.68 3.87
N VAL A 99 11.81 7.26 3.52
CA VAL A 99 12.06 6.04 2.73
C VAL A 99 12.77 4.99 3.55
N PHE A 100 12.12 3.85 3.73
CA PHE A 100 12.64 2.67 4.43
C PHE A 100 13.16 1.64 3.41
N ARG A 101 14.39 1.85 2.92
CA ARG A 101 15.00 1.07 1.82
C ARG A 101 15.28 -0.38 2.15
N GLN A 102 15.31 -0.75 3.45
CA GLN A 102 15.51 -2.13 3.88
C GLN A 102 14.17 -2.90 4.01
N GLY A 103 13.05 -2.28 3.59
CA GLY A 103 11.71 -2.84 3.77
C GLY A 103 11.24 -2.78 5.21
N LEU A 104 10.18 -3.53 5.50
CA LEU A 104 9.63 -3.65 6.85
C LEU A 104 10.30 -4.81 7.60
N SER A 105 10.55 -4.59 8.88
CA SER A 105 11.06 -5.58 9.83
C SER A 105 10.60 -5.23 11.24
N ASP A 106 10.70 -6.18 12.16
CA ASP A 106 10.30 -5.98 13.56
C ASP A 106 10.95 -4.75 14.21
N THR A 107 12.17 -4.41 13.77
CA THR A 107 12.94 -3.29 14.33
C THR A 107 12.49 -1.91 13.84
N VAL A 108 11.79 -1.82 12.70
CA VAL A 108 11.40 -0.54 12.10
C VAL A 108 9.89 -0.29 12.12
N LEU A 109 9.06 -1.30 12.45
CA LEU A 109 7.60 -1.19 12.39
C LEU A 109 7.07 -0.05 13.27
N ASP A 110 7.55 0.10 14.49
CA ASP A 110 7.09 1.14 15.40
C ASP A 110 7.39 2.54 14.85
N ASP A 111 8.59 2.75 14.28
CA ASP A 111 8.96 4.05 13.70
C ASP A 111 8.23 4.29 12.38
N PHE A 112 8.07 3.26 11.56
CA PHE A 112 7.33 3.33 10.30
C PHE A 112 5.86 3.70 10.48
N LEU A 113 5.20 3.20 11.54
CA LEU A 113 3.77 3.38 11.78
C LEU A 113 3.45 4.53 12.75
N ARG A 114 4.41 5.00 13.55
CA ARG A 114 4.18 6.01 14.60
C ARG A 114 3.60 7.29 14.02
N GLY A 115 2.37 7.64 14.43
CA GLY A 115 1.68 8.85 14.00
C GLY A 115 1.24 8.83 12.53
N ALA A 116 1.19 7.65 11.90
CA ALA A 116 0.51 7.50 10.62
C ALA A 116 -1.00 7.58 10.81
N ASP A 117 -1.69 8.28 9.92
CA ASP A 117 -3.15 8.35 9.91
C ASP A 117 -3.77 7.09 9.29
N VAL A 118 -3.01 6.40 8.42
CA VAL A 118 -3.42 5.13 7.81
C VAL A 118 -2.19 4.35 7.32
N TYR A 119 -2.25 3.03 7.43
CA TYR A 119 -1.34 2.10 6.78
C TYR A 119 -2.01 1.47 5.56
N ILE A 120 -1.27 1.37 4.45
CA ILE A 120 -1.71 0.71 3.23
C ILE A 120 -0.77 -0.46 2.93
N ASP A 121 -1.34 -1.66 2.85
CA ASP A 121 -0.65 -2.89 2.52
C ASP A 121 -0.52 -3.06 1.00
N GLY A 122 0.68 -2.87 0.50
CA GLY A 122 1.11 -3.16 -0.86
C GLY A 122 2.21 -4.23 -0.93
N LEU A 123 2.39 -4.99 0.16
CA LEU A 123 3.37 -6.07 0.25
C LEU A 123 3.07 -7.18 -0.76
N ASP A 124 4.11 -7.91 -1.15
CA ASP A 124 3.96 -9.12 -1.97
C ASP A 124 2.97 -10.11 -1.34
N PHE A 125 2.24 -10.85 -2.20
CA PHE A 125 1.20 -11.77 -1.74
C PHE A 125 1.70 -12.75 -0.68
N PHE A 126 2.92 -13.28 -0.84
CA PHE A 126 3.51 -14.27 0.06
C PHE A 126 4.26 -13.69 1.26
N ALA A 127 4.29 -12.38 1.43
CA ALA A 127 4.93 -11.74 2.58
C ALA A 127 4.09 -11.88 3.86
N PHE A 128 3.70 -13.13 4.23
CA PHE A 128 2.74 -13.40 5.30
C PHE A 128 3.23 -12.97 6.67
N ASP A 129 4.45 -13.34 7.05
CA ASP A 129 5.01 -13.06 8.37
C ASP A 129 5.08 -11.55 8.66
N ILE A 130 5.68 -10.78 7.76
CA ILE A 130 5.78 -9.34 7.97
C ILE A 130 4.44 -8.63 7.84
N ARG A 131 3.52 -9.13 7.01
CA ARG A 131 2.14 -8.60 6.93
C ARG A 131 1.42 -8.77 8.26
N GLU A 132 1.41 -9.98 8.83
CA GLU A 132 0.80 -10.29 10.12
C GLU A 132 1.33 -9.37 11.22
N LYS A 133 2.65 -9.24 11.33
CA LYS A 133 3.31 -8.35 12.29
C LYS A 133 2.95 -6.88 12.08
N THR A 134 2.86 -6.45 10.82
CA THR A 134 2.51 -5.05 10.51
C THR A 134 1.06 -4.74 10.90
N PHE A 135 0.11 -5.63 10.60
CA PHE A 135 -1.28 -5.44 11.01
C PHE A 135 -1.45 -5.51 12.54
N ALA A 136 -0.72 -6.39 13.22
CA ALA A 136 -0.70 -6.44 14.68
C ALA A 136 -0.15 -5.13 15.28
N ALA A 137 0.93 -4.58 14.71
CA ALA A 137 1.48 -3.28 15.11
C ALA A 137 0.49 -2.13 14.84
N CYS A 138 -0.22 -2.14 13.70
CA CYS A 138 -1.28 -1.18 13.40
C CYS A 138 -2.39 -1.22 14.46
N SER A 139 -2.86 -2.41 14.82
CA SER A 139 -3.87 -2.59 15.88
C SER A 139 -3.40 -2.02 17.23
N LYS A 140 -2.17 -2.37 17.65
CA LYS A 140 -1.55 -1.89 18.88
C LYS A 140 -1.38 -0.36 18.90
N LEU A 141 -0.93 0.23 17.81
CA LEU A 141 -0.70 1.68 17.67
C LEU A 141 -1.97 2.46 17.32
N ARG A 142 -3.11 1.78 17.16
CA ARG A 142 -4.40 2.34 16.77
C ARG A 142 -4.34 3.06 15.40
N VAL A 143 -3.56 2.54 14.47
CA VAL A 143 -3.47 3.02 13.09
C VAL A 143 -4.46 2.23 12.23
N PRO A 144 -5.42 2.86 11.54
CA PRO A 144 -6.25 2.20 10.55
C PRO A 144 -5.39 1.52 9.48
N ALA A 145 -5.76 0.31 9.06
CA ALA A 145 -4.98 -0.43 8.08
C ALA A 145 -5.85 -0.94 6.94
N ILE A 146 -5.36 -0.82 5.71
CA ILE A 146 -6.07 -1.24 4.49
C ILE A 146 -5.21 -2.25 3.75
N THR A 147 -5.79 -3.39 3.40
CA THR A 147 -5.21 -4.31 2.41
C THR A 147 -6.11 -4.36 1.17
N ALA A 148 -5.49 -4.39 0.00
CA ALA A 148 -6.20 -4.49 -1.26
C ALA A 148 -5.43 -5.42 -2.20
N ALA A 149 -6.14 -6.24 -2.96
CA ALA A 149 -5.52 -7.13 -3.93
C ALA A 149 -6.28 -7.12 -5.26
N PRO A 150 -5.55 -7.18 -6.39
CA PRO A 150 -6.14 -7.55 -7.66
C PRO A 150 -6.51 -9.04 -7.62
N LEU A 151 -7.74 -9.37 -8.01
CA LEU A 151 -8.25 -10.73 -8.07
C LEU A 151 -8.91 -10.95 -9.43
N GLY A 152 -8.21 -11.66 -10.34
CA GLY A 152 -8.61 -11.74 -11.73
C GLY A 152 -8.64 -10.35 -12.37
N MET A 153 -9.75 -9.97 -13.00
CA MET A 153 -9.97 -8.64 -13.57
C MET A 153 -10.74 -7.70 -12.62
N GLY A 154 -10.88 -8.10 -11.36
CA GLY A 154 -11.48 -7.30 -10.29
C GLY A 154 -10.49 -6.94 -9.21
N SER A 155 -10.98 -6.31 -8.16
CA SER A 155 -10.22 -6.03 -6.95
C SER A 155 -11.07 -6.23 -5.71
N ALA A 156 -10.41 -6.58 -4.62
CA ALA A 156 -11.00 -6.62 -3.30
C ALA A 156 -10.17 -5.75 -2.35
N TRP A 157 -10.82 -5.18 -1.35
CA TRP A 157 -10.14 -4.43 -0.31
C TRP A 157 -10.85 -4.61 1.02
N LEU A 158 -10.06 -4.59 2.10
CA LEU A 158 -10.52 -4.69 3.48
C LEU A 158 -9.88 -3.55 4.29
N CYS A 159 -10.67 -3.01 5.21
CA CYS A 159 -10.23 -1.97 6.12
C CYS A 159 -10.37 -2.48 7.56
N PHE A 160 -9.27 -2.42 8.31
CA PHE A 160 -9.21 -2.80 9.71
C PHE A 160 -9.11 -1.54 10.56
N MET A 161 -10.20 -1.22 11.25
CA MET A 161 -10.29 -0.01 12.08
C MET A 161 -9.89 -0.32 13.53
N PRO A 162 -9.20 0.60 14.21
CA PRO A 162 -8.85 0.43 15.61
C PRO A 162 -10.07 0.23 16.52
N GLY A 163 -10.07 -0.86 17.27
CA GLY A 163 -11.18 -1.21 18.17
C GLY A 163 -12.25 -2.09 17.55
N GLU A 164 -12.17 -2.36 16.26
CA GLU A 164 -13.01 -3.32 15.54
C GLU A 164 -12.28 -4.65 15.35
N MET A 165 -12.84 -5.57 14.52
CA MET A 165 -12.22 -6.85 14.20
C MET A 165 -10.85 -6.62 13.55
N ASP A 166 -9.81 -7.19 14.13
CA ASP A 166 -8.45 -7.11 13.62
C ASP A 166 -8.17 -8.13 12.50
N PHE A 167 -7.02 -7.97 11.87
CA PHE A 167 -6.56 -8.81 10.77
C PHE A 167 -6.46 -10.29 11.16
N GLU A 168 -5.88 -10.58 12.32
CA GLU A 168 -5.68 -11.93 12.80
C GLU A 168 -7.01 -12.64 13.06
N THR A 169 -7.92 -11.98 13.75
CA THR A 169 -9.28 -12.50 14.00
C THR A 169 -10.03 -12.78 12.70
N TYR A 170 -9.85 -11.93 11.69
CA TYR A 170 -10.54 -12.08 10.40
C TYR A 170 -9.98 -13.26 9.57
N PHE A 171 -8.66 -13.29 9.38
CA PHE A 171 -8.01 -14.31 8.53
C PHE A 171 -7.70 -15.60 9.28
N ARG A 172 -7.58 -15.57 10.60
CA ARG A 172 -7.27 -16.71 11.49
C ARG A 172 -5.99 -17.42 11.05
N TRP A 173 -4.88 -16.67 11.02
CA TRP A 173 -3.58 -17.17 10.52
C TRP A 173 -2.76 -17.90 11.57
N ASP A 174 -3.09 -17.76 12.86
CA ASP A 174 -2.38 -18.40 13.96
C ASP A 174 -2.12 -19.88 13.72
N ASN A 175 -0.87 -20.29 13.88
CA ASN A 175 -0.41 -21.68 13.77
C ASN A 175 -0.69 -22.36 12.40
N HIS A 176 -0.92 -21.59 11.33
CA HIS A 176 -1.10 -22.13 10.00
C HIS A 176 0.18 -22.01 9.15
N ARG A 177 0.39 -23.01 8.26
CA ARG A 177 1.46 -22.98 7.27
C ARG A 177 1.16 -21.95 6.18
N ASP A 178 2.19 -21.49 5.49
CA ASP A 178 2.06 -20.48 4.42
C ASP A 178 1.05 -20.85 3.33
N SER A 179 0.96 -22.12 2.96
CA SER A 179 -0.06 -22.59 1.99
C SER A 179 -1.49 -22.44 2.50
N GLU A 180 -1.71 -22.58 3.80
CA GLU A 180 -3.01 -22.38 4.43
C GLU A 180 -3.29 -20.88 4.63
N LYS A 181 -2.28 -20.09 4.99
CA LYS A 181 -2.35 -18.63 5.05
C LYS A 181 -2.71 -18.04 3.69
N ALA A 182 -2.08 -18.53 2.60
CA ALA A 182 -2.39 -18.12 1.23
C ALA A 182 -3.87 -18.37 0.86
N LEU A 183 -4.37 -19.55 1.16
CA LEU A 183 -5.78 -19.89 0.89
C LEU A 183 -6.73 -19.01 1.72
N ARG A 184 -6.46 -18.83 3.01
CA ARG A 184 -7.26 -17.98 3.90
C ARG A 184 -7.26 -16.53 3.46
N PHE A 185 -6.10 -16.01 3.03
CA PHE A 185 -5.98 -14.66 2.51
C PHE A 185 -6.81 -14.47 1.24
N LEU A 186 -6.68 -15.38 0.27
CA LEU A 186 -7.44 -15.34 -0.98
C LEU A 186 -8.95 -15.41 -0.73
N VAL A 187 -9.41 -16.36 0.09
CA VAL A 187 -10.83 -16.52 0.41
C VAL A 187 -11.35 -15.35 1.24
N GLY A 188 -10.56 -14.85 2.18
CA GLY A 188 -10.93 -13.70 2.99
C GLY A 188 -11.09 -12.40 2.18
N LEU A 189 -10.24 -12.19 1.16
CA LEU A 189 -10.37 -11.07 0.24
C LEU A 189 -11.58 -11.21 -0.70
N ALA A 190 -11.96 -12.42 -1.06
CA ALA A 190 -13.07 -12.69 -1.99
C ALA A 190 -13.96 -13.85 -1.51
N PRO A 191 -14.66 -13.71 -0.37
CA PRO A 191 -15.37 -14.82 0.27
C PRO A 191 -16.49 -15.41 -0.61
N SER A 192 -17.06 -14.60 -1.50
CA SER A 192 -18.08 -15.08 -2.47
C SER A 192 -17.47 -15.76 -3.70
N LEU A 193 -16.15 -15.78 -3.84
CA LEU A 193 -15.42 -16.31 -5.01
C LEU A 193 -15.91 -15.74 -6.36
N MET A 194 -16.47 -14.55 -6.37
CA MET A 194 -17.03 -13.92 -7.57
C MET A 194 -16.00 -13.70 -8.67
N HIS A 195 -14.71 -13.57 -8.30
CA HIS A 195 -13.63 -13.29 -9.25
C HIS A 195 -13.05 -14.52 -9.94
N ARG A 196 -13.46 -15.76 -9.54
CA ARG A 196 -12.89 -17.01 -10.08
C ARG A 196 -13.01 -17.15 -11.59
N TYR A 197 -14.06 -16.55 -12.19
CA TYR A 197 -14.30 -16.59 -13.63
C TYR A 197 -13.41 -15.65 -14.44
N LEU A 198 -12.74 -14.73 -13.75
CA LEU A 198 -11.93 -13.67 -14.35
C LEU A 198 -10.42 -14.01 -14.35
N ALA A 199 -10.07 -15.23 -13.93
CA ALA A 199 -8.70 -15.72 -13.89
C ALA A 199 -8.60 -17.10 -14.54
N ASP A 200 -7.57 -17.30 -15.38
CA ASP A 200 -7.22 -18.65 -15.85
C ASP A 200 -6.24 -19.29 -14.86
N THR A 201 -6.79 -20.03 -13.91
CA THR A 201 -6.01 -20.69 -12.86
C THR A 201 -4.97 -21.70 -13.37
N ARG A 202 -5.05 -22.14 -14.63
CA ARG A 202 -4.07 -23.04 -15.25
C ARG A 202 -2.79 -22.32 -15.63
N ARG A 203 -2.82 -20.99 -15.74
CA ARG A 203 -1.71 -20.13 -16.17
C ARG A 203 -1.27 -19.13 -15.11
N LEU A 204 -1.90 -19.15 -13.94
CA LEU A 204 -1.45 -18.33 -12.83
C LEU A 204 -0.08 -18.80 -12.38
N ASN A 205 0.89 -17.93 -12.47
CA ASN A 205 2.22 -18.11 -11.92
C ASN A 205 2.19 -17.51 -10.50
N LEU A 206 1.90 -18.35 -9.51
CA LEU A 206 1.85 -17.96 -8.09
C LEU A 206 3.20 -18.22 -7.44
#